data_30e3c4574f7317d92062075b85f339ed
#
_entry.id   30e3c4574f7317d92062075b85f339ed
#
_cell.length_a   1.000
_cell.length_b   1.000
_cell.length_c   1.000
_cell.angle_alpha   90.00
_cell.angle_beta   90.00
_cell.angle_gamma   90.00
#
_symmetry.space_group_name_H-M   'P 1'
#
loop_
_entity.id
_entity.type
_entity.pdbx_description
1 polymer ?
#
loop_
_entity_poly.entity_id
_entity_poly.type
_entity_poly.pdbx_seq_one_letter_code
_entity_poly.pdbx_strand_id
1 'polypeptide(L)'
;MSPAADWLEQLEARLEQQLEAFLRANPAQEALLQEQERLERKQRQKQLLLQAEALRSELLQIAAEVRQWRDRSDRARQAGATDLATRADRQVAQLMERGRLRWQALEQLGREVRNNTAAQAAPQPTAAATTNPGSPANDPLEQAWARFELEQELEALRRQQRSR
;
A
#
# COMPACT_ATOMS: atom_id res chain seq x y z
N MET A 1 -36.24 12.57 6.38
CA MET A 1 -35.49 13.51 5.51
C MET A 1 -35.63 14.90 6.14
N SER A 2 -34.49 15.47 6.56
CA SER A 2 -34.52 16.77 7.23
C SER A 2 -34.34 17.87 6.20
N PRO A 3 -35.21 18.90 6.14
CA PRO A 3 -35.12 19.99 5.17
C PRO A 3 -33.81 20.79 5.27
N ALA A 4 -33.09 20.68 6.37
CA ALA A 4 -31.77 21.29 6.55
C ALA A 4 -30.65 20.57 5.77
N ALA A 5 -30.75 19.27 5.51
CA ALA A 5 -29.79 18.53 4.70
C ALA A 5 -29.94 18.88 3.21
N ASP A 6 -31.18 18.96 2.71
CA ASP A 6 -31.43 19.32 1.32
C ASP A 6 -30.98 20.76 1.01
N TRP A 7 -31.08 21.67 1.97
CA TRP A 7 -30.60 23.04 1.80
C TRP A 7 -29.07 23.11 1.75
N LEU A 8 -28.36 22.34 2.57
CA LEU A 8 -26.90 22.26 2.56
C LEU A 8 -26.39 21.69 1.23
N GLU A 9 -26.99 20.60 0.74
CA GLU A 9 -26.64 20.00 -0.54
C GLU A 9 -26.86 20.98 -1.71
N GLN A 10 -27.96 21.74 -1.69
CA GLN A 10 -28.23 22.78 -2.69
C GLN A 10 -27.22 23.93 -2.62
N LEU A 11 -26.78 24.31 -1.41
CA LEU A 11 -25.76 25.34 -1.24
C LEU A 11 -24.39 24.88 -1.74
N GLU A 12 -24.00 23.64 -1.41
CA GLU A 12 -22.75 23.03 -1.90
C GLU A 12 -22.74 22.97 -3.44
N ALA A 13 -23.79 22.44 -4.05
CA ALA A 13 -23.90 22.36 -5.51
C ALA A 13 -23.81 23.74 -6.19
N ARG A 14 -24.39 24.77 -5.55
CA ARG A 14 -24.33 26.14 -6.07
C ARG A 14 -22.96 26.77 -5.92
N LEU A 15 -22.26 26.49 -4.83
CA LEU A 15 -20.88 26.91 -4.61
C LEU A 15 -19.92 26.24 -5.59
N GLU A 16 -20.09 24.95 -5.83
CA GLU A 16 -19.31 24.21 -6.83
C GLU A 16 -19.48 24.77 -8.23
N GLN A 17 -20.71 25.06 -8.63
CA GLN A 17 -20.99 25.69 -9.94
C GLN A 17 -20.36 27.08 -10.08
N GLN A 18 -20.38 27.88 -9.00
CA GLN A 18 -19.75 29.20 -9.02
C GLN A 18 -18.23 29.09 -9.06
N LEU A 19 -17.65 28.14 -8.34
CA LEU A 19 -16.22 27.86 -8.37
C LEU A 19 -15.76 27.38 -9.76
N GLU A 20 -16.49 26.45 -10.38
CA GLU A 20 -16.20 26.01 -11.75
C GLU A 20 -16.26 27.15 -12.76
N ALA A 21 -17.28 28.02 -12.68
CA ALA A 21 -17.41 29.17 -13.57
C ALA A 21 -16.25 30.15 -13.38
N PHE A 22 -15.82 30.36 -12.12
CA PHE A 22 -14.69 31.23 -11.82
C PHE A 22 -13.36 30.65 -12.34
N LEU A 23 -13.11 29.35 -12.16
CA LEU A 23 -11.91 28.68 -12.65
C LEU A 23 -11.84 28.67 -14.18
N ARG A 24 -12.96 28.45 -14.87
CA ARG A 24 -13.02 28.55 -16.34
C ARG A 24 -12.68 29.97 -16.85
N ALA A 25 -13.05 31.01 -16.08
CA ALA A 25 -12.72 32.39 -16.42
C ALA A 25 -11.26 32.76 -16.10
N ASN A 26 -10.58 31.97 -15.24
CA ASN A 26 -9.22 32.25 -14.76
C ASN A 26 -8.32 30.99 -14.89
N PRO A 27 -7.88 30.63 -16.12
CA PRO A 27 -7.11 29.41 -16.35
C PRO A 27 -5.77 29.37 -15.62
N ALA A 28 -5.18 30.53 -15.31
CA ALA A 28 -3.96 30.60 -14.51
C ALA A 28 -4.15 30.14 -13.05
N GLN A 29 -5.31 30.43 -12.46
CA GLN A 29 -5.64 29.99 -11.10
C GLN A 29 -6.00 28.49 -11.07
N GLU A 30 -6.65 28.00 -12.11
CA GLU A 30 -6.90 26.57 -12.28
C GLU A 30 -5.58 25.79 -12.34
N ALA A 31 -4.60 26.26 -13.11
CA ALA A 31 -3.28 25.66 -13.20
C ALA A 31 -2.54 25.63 -11.85
N LEU A 32 -2.65 26.71 -11.06
CA LEU A 32 -2.05 26.77 -9.71
C LEU A 32 -2.71 25.77 -8.75
N LEU A 33 -4.04 25.65 -8.77
CA LEU A 33 -4.75 24.68 -7.95
C LEU A 33 -4.37 23.24 -8.33
N GLN A 34 -4.32 22.91 -9.61
CA GLN A 34 -3.88 21.61 -10.10
C GLN A 34 -2.45 21.28 -9.66
N GLU A 35 -1.54 22.26 -9.70
CA GLU A 35 -0.17 22.07 -9.23
C GLU A 35 -0.11 21.87 -7.73
N GLN A 36 -0.88 22.61 -6.93
CA GLN A 36 -0.97 22.39 -5.48
C GLN A 36 -1.49 21.00 -5.15
N GLU A 37 -2.59 20.58 -5.78
CA GLU A 37 -3.15 19.22 -5.60
C GLU A 37 -2.14 18.14 -5.98
N ARG A 38 -1.37 18.37 -7.04
CA ARG A 38 -0.31 17.46 -7.46
C ARG A 38 0.79 17.33 -6.41
N LEU A 39 1.23 18.44 -5.84
CA LEU A 39 2.23 18.47 -4.78
C LEU A 39 1.73 17.80 -3.50
N GLU A 40 0.50 18.09 -3.09
CA GLU A 40 -0.12 17.47 -1.91
C GLU A 40 -0.25 15.94 -2.08
N ARG A 41 -0.66 15.48 -3.25
CA ARG A 41 -0.74 14.05 -3.57
C ARG A 41 0.63 13.36 -3.49
N LYS A 42 1.68 14.00 -4.04
CA LYS A 42 3.06 13.50 -3.93
C LYS A 42 3.54 13.42 -2.49
N GLN A 43 3.25 14.46 -1.69
CA GLN A 43 3.62 14.48 -0.27
C GLN A 43 2.90 13.37 0.50
N ARG A 44 1.60 13.20 0.28
CA ARG A 44 0.80 12.12 0.89
C ARG A 44 1.33 10.74 0.53
N GLN A 45 1.61 10.51 -0.75
CA GLN A 45 2.21 9.26 -1.21
C GLN A 45 3.57 8.98 -0.54
N LYS A 46 4.43 10.00 -0.44
CA LYS A 46 5.71 9.87 0.25
C LYS A 46 5.53 9.51 1.73
N GLN A 47 4.57 10.13 2.43
CA GLN A 47 4.27 9.83 3.82
C GLN A 47 3.78 8.38 3.99
N LEU A 48 2.88 7.90 3.12
CA LEU A 48 2.40 6.52 3.15
C LEU A 48 3.54 5.52 2.95
N LEU A 49 4.46 5.78 2.03
CA LEU A 49 5.63 4.93 1.81
C LEU A 49 6.56 4.90 3.03
N LEU A 50 6.81 6.05 3.67
CA LEU A 50 7.62 6.10 4.89
C LEU A 50 6.97 5.33 6.05
N GLN A 51 5.65 5.43 6.21
CA GLN A 51 4.91 4.65 7.21
C GLN A 51 4.96 3.15 6.92
N ALA A 52 4.82 2.75 5.66
CA ALA A 52 4.93 1.35 5.25
C ALA A 52 6.33 0.78 5.55
N GLU A 53 7.38 1.55 5.29
CA GLU A 53 8.76 1.16 5.58
C GLU A 53 9.03 1.03 7.09
N ALA A 54 8.48 1.94 7.90
CA ALA A 54 8.55 1.86 9.35
C ALA A 54 7.85 0.59 9.88
N LEU A 55 6.63 0.29 9.42
CA LEU A 55 5.91 -0.93 9.81
C LEU A 55 6.63 -2.19 9.37
N ARG A 56 7.22 -2.20 8.18
CA ARG A 56 8.05 -3.31 7.70
C ARG A 56 9.26 -3.54 8.60
N SER A 57 9.96 -2.49 8.98
CA SER A 57 11.10 -2.55 9.90
C SER A 57 10.68 -3.12 11.26
N GLU A 58 9.56 -2.65 11.83
CA GLU A 58 9.00 -3.19 13.08
C GLU A 58 8.66 -4.68 12.97
N LEU A 59 8.07 -5.12 11.86
CA LEU A 59 7.75 -6.53 11.62
C LEU A 59 8.99 -7.40 11.57
N LEU A 60 10.07 -6.94 10.93
CA LEU A 60 11.34 -7.65 10.90
C LEU A 60 11.96 -7.77 12.30
N GLN A 61 11.87 -6.71 13.10
CA GLN A 61 12.32 -6.72 14.49
C GLN A 61 11.50 -7.71 15.33
N ILE A 62 10.17 -7.68 15.23
CA ILE A 62 9.29 -8.64 15.92
C ILE A 62 9.64 -10.08 15.52
N ALA A 63 9.87 -10.34 14.24
CA ALA A 63 10.26 -11.68 13.77
C ALA A 63 11.60 -12.15 14.37
N ALA A 64 12.56 -11.26 14.50
CA ALA A 64 13.85 -11.58 15.16
C ALA A 64 13.66 -11.89 16.65
N GLU A 65 12.85 -11.09 17.35
CA GLU A 65 12.52 -11.31 18.76
C GLU A 65 11.78 -12.65 18.97
N VAL A 66 10.82 -12.99 18.11
CA VAL A 66 10.11 -14.27 18.15
C VAL A 66 11.07 -15.45 18.03
N ARG A 67 12.02 -15.40 17.10
CA ARG A 67 13.05 -16.45 16.94
C ARG A 67 13.87 -16.58 18.22
N GLN A 68 14.34 -15.48 18.77
CA GLN A 68 15.13 -15.45 19.98
C GLN A 68 14.39 -16.05 21.20
N TRP A 69 13.10 -15.70 21.36
CA TRP A 69 12.29 -16.23 22.46
C TRP A 69 11.93 -17.70 22.27
N ARG A 70 11.74 -18.18 21.05
CA ARG A 70 11.56 -19.60 20.75
C ARG A 70 12.82 -20.40 21.12
N ASP A 71 14.00 -19.94 20.73
CA ASP A 71 15.26 -20.58 21.11
C ASP A 71 15.46 -20.61 22.62
N ARG A 72 15.06 -19.56 23.33
CA ARG A 72 15.09 -19.52 24.80
C ARG A 72 14.12 -20.52 25.42
N SER A 73 12.90 -20.61 24.89
CA SER A 73 11.90 -21.60 25.35
C SER A 73 12.39 -23.01 25.15
N ASP A 74 12.96 -23.34 24.00
CA ASP A 74 13.47 -24.68 23.70
C ASP A 74 14.65 -25.06 24.63
N ARG A 75 15.57 -24.12 24.86
CA ARG A 75 16.68 -24.34 25.83
C ARG A 75 16.16 -24.53 27.25
N ALA A 76 15.17 -23.78 27.68
CA ALA A 76 14.56 -23.94 29.01
C ALA A 76 13.88 -25.31 29.15
N ARG A 77 13.19 -25.80 28.12
CA ARG A 77 12.58 -27.14 28.10
C ARG A 77 13.64 -28.24 28.19
N GLN A 78 14.73 -28.13 27.45
CA GLN A 78 15.84 -29.08 27.47
C GLN A 78 16.50 -29.13 28.85
N ALA A 79 16.57 -28.00 29.55
CA ALA A 79 17.11 -27.91 30.91
C ALA A 79 16.11 -28.30 32.02
N GLY A 80 14.85 -28.67 31.65
CA GLY A 80 13.83 -29.01 32.63
C GLY A 80 13.19 -27.80 33.34
N ALA A 81 13.53 -26.57 32.93
CA ALA A 81 12.98 -25.33 33.48
C ALA A 81 11.62 -24.98 32.86
N THR A 82 10.58 -25.74 33.16
CA THR A 82 9.24 -25.66 32.55
C THR A 82 8.57 -24.33 32.77
N ASP A 83 8.71 -23.71 33.95
CA ASP A 83 8.16 -22.39 34.25
C ASP A 83 8.77 -21.30 33.37
N LEU A 84 10.09 -21.37 33.17
CA LEU A 84 10.79 -20.41 32.31
C LEU A 84 10.40 -20.57 30.84
N ALA A 85 10.25 -21.82 30.37
CA ALA A 85 9.76 -22.12 29.04
C ALA A 85 8.35 -21.57 28.82
N THR A 86 7.44 -21.78 29.79
CA THR A 86 6.06 -21.25 29.71
C THR A 86 6.03 -19.72 29.66
N ARG A 87 6.89 -19.04 30.39
CA ARG A 87 7.04 -17.58 30.34
C ARG A 87 7.55 -17.11 28.99
N ALA A 88 8.54 -17.81 28.43
CA ALA A 88 9.05 -17.51 27.09
C ALA A 88 7.98 -17.70 26.02
N ASP A 89 7.17 -18.77 26.10
CA ASP A 89 6.06 -19.02 25.18
C ASP A 89 4.97 -17.93 25.23
N ARG A 90 4.67 -17.43 26.43
CA ARG A 90 3.75 -16.28 26.58
C ARG A 90 4.30 -15.04 25.91
N GLN A 91 5.60 -14.80 26.02
CA GLN A 91 6.26 -13.68 25.33
C GLN A 91 6.17 -13.84 23.81
N VAL A 92 6.40 -15.04 23.28
CA VAL A 92 6.20 -15.34 21.86
C VAL A 92 4.77 -15.05 21.42
N ALA A 93 3.77 -15.48 22.21
CA ALA A 93 2.36 -15.22 21.90
C ALA A 93 2.04 -13.72 21.85
N GLN A 94 2.56 -12.92 22.77
CA GLN A 94 2.40 -11.47 22.77
C GLN A 94 3.06 -10.81 21.55
N LEU A 95 4.27 -11.25 21.20
CA LEU A 95 4.97 -10.75 20.00
C LEU A 95 4.26 -11.12 18.72
N MET A 96 3.70 -12.33 18.62
CA MET A 96 2.91 -12.76 17.47
C MET A 96 1.64 -11.92 17.30
N GLU A 97 0.94 -11.63 18.41
CA GLU A 97 -0.24 -10.76 18.37
C GLU A 97 0.12 -9.33 17.95
N ARG A 98 1.22 -8.78 18.49
CA ARG A 98 1.72 -7.48 18.06
C ARG A 98 2.10 -7.47 16.58
N GLY A 99 2.74 -8.53 16.10
CA GLY A 99 3.08 -8.72 14.69
C GLY A 99 1.84 -8.76 13.80
N ARG A 100 0.78 -9.46 14.23
CA ARG A 100 -0.50 -9.53 13.51
C ARG A 100 -1.13 -8.14 13.34
N LEU A 101 -1.14 -7.34 14.40
CA LEU A 101 -1.68 -5.97 14.34
C LEU A 101 -0.85 -5.07 13.40
N ARG A 102 0.48 -5.18 13.42
CA ARG A 102 1.35 -4.41 12.51
C ARG A 102 1.19 -4.85 11.05
N TRP A 103 0.99 -6.14 10.82
CA TRP A 103 0.71 -6.67 9.49
C TRP A 103 -0.62 -6.14 8.93
N GLN A 104 -1.68 -6.13 9.75
CA GLN A 104 -2.96 -5.55 9.35
C GLN A 104 -2.85 -4.05 9.01
N ALA A 105 -2.08 -3.29 9.81
CA ALA A 105 -1.81 -1.88 9.51
C ALA A 105 -1.06 -1.70 8.17
N LEU A 106 -0.06 -2.54 7.89
CA LEU A 106 0.67 -2.51 6.63
C LEU A 106 -0.24 -2.84 5.43
N GLU A 107 -1.11 -3.82 5.59
CA GLU A 107 -2.08 -4.20 4.56
C GLU A 107 -3.09 -3.08 4.27
N GLN A 108 -3.53 -2.38 5.31
CA GLN A 108 -4.41 -1.21 5.17
C GLN A 108 -3.71 -0.07 4.42
N LEU A 109 -2.46 0.25 4.77
CA LEU A 109 -1.65 1.23 4.02
C LEU A 109 -1.47 0.83 2.55
N GLY A 110 -1.26 -0.45 2.28
CA GLY A 110 -1.17 -0.96 0.91
C GLY A 110 -2.45 -0.72 0.10
N ARG A 111 -3.63 -0.85 0.74
CA ARG A 111 -4.92 -0.49 0.12
C ARG A 111 -5.03 1.00 -0.16
N GLU A 112 -4.62 1.84 0.77
CA GLU A 112 -4.63 3.31 0.59
C GLU A 112 -3.71 3.75 -0.55
N VAL A 113 -2.50 3.18 -0.64
CA VAL A 113 -1.56 3.45 -1.74
C VAL A 113 -2.18 3.08 -3.09
N ARG A 114 -2.79 1.89 -3.19
CA ARG A 114 -3.47 1.46 -4.43
C ARG A 114 -4.62 2.37 -4.80
N ASN A 115 -5.45 2.77 -3.85
CA ASN A 115 -6.57 3.66 -4.08
C ASN A 115 -6.11 5.05 -4.56
N ASN A 116 -5.06 5.59 -3.95
CA ASN A 116 -4.46 6.85 -4.38
C ASN A 116 -3.86 6.77 -5.78
N THR A 117 -3.22 5.65 -6.12
CA THR A 117 -2.67 5.42 -7.46
C THR A 117 -3.78 5.25 -8.50
N ALA A 118 -4.84 4.52 -8.17
CA ALA A 118 -6.00 4.36 -9.05
C ALA A 118 -6.73 5.68 -9.30
N ALA A 119 -6.87 6.54 -8.28
CA ALA A 119 -7.43 7.88 -8.42
C ALA A 119 -6.58 8.80 -9.31
N GLN A 120 -5.26 8.57 -9.37
CA GLN A 120 -4.35 9.28 -10.27
C GLN A 120 -4.41 8.78 -11.72
N ALA A 121 -4.73 7.49 -11.91
CA ALA A 121 -4.85 6.84 -13.21
C ALA A 121 -6.22 7.04 -13.85
N ALA A 122 -7.21 7.61 -13.12
CA ALA A 122 -8.50 7.96 -13.69
C ALA A 122 -8.29 9.04 -14.77
N PRO A 123 -8.67 8.79 -16.03
CA PRO A 123 -8.46 9.75 -17.10
C PRO A 123 -9.28 11.01 -16.81
N GLN A 124 -8.60 12.14 -16.75
CA GLN A 124 -9.27 13.42 -16.90
C GLN A 124 -10.05 13.37 -18.24
N PRO A 125 -11.26 13.89 -18.31
CA PRO A 125 -12.04 13.90 -19.56
C PRO A 125 -11.39 14.87 -20.55
N THR A 126 -10.32 14.43 -21.20
CA THR A 126 -9.88 15.03 -22.44
C THR A 126 -10.70 14.37 -23.55
N ALA A 127 -11.51 15.20 -24.23
CA ALA A 127 -12.26 14.81 -25.38
C ALA A 127 -11.40 14.04 -26.39
N ALA A 128 -11.95 12.94 -26.88
CA ALA A 128 -11.55 12.19 -28.07
C ALA A 128 -10.17 11.50 -28.07
N ALA A 129 -10.17 10.25 -27.61
CA ALA A 129 -9.48 9.18 -28.33
C ALA A 129 -10.09 7.84 -27.91
N THR A 130 -10.85 7.28 -28.80
CA THR A 130 -11.33 5.91 -28.79
C THR A 130 -10.12 4.98 -28.76
N THR A 131 -9.81 4.42 -27.61
CA THR A 131 -8.88 3.30 -27.54
C THR A 131 -9.47 2.25 -26.62
N ASN A 132 -9.67 1.10 -27.19
CA ASN A 132 -10.26 -0.14 -26.70
C ASN A 132 -9.77 -0.51 -25.26
N PRO A 133 -10.65 -0.73 -24.29
CA PRO A 133 -10.28 -1.33 -23.03
C PRO A 133 -10.33 -2.85 -23.16
N GLY A 134 -9.22 -3.49 -23.40
CA GLY A 134 -9.21 -4.93 -23.47
C GLY A 134 -7.92 -5.57 -23.97
N SER A 135 -6.82 -5.30 -23.31
CA SER A 135 -5.68 -6.19 -23.42
C SER A 135 -4.92 -6.19 -22.09
N PRO A 136 -4.85 -7.33 -21.40
CA PRO A 136 -4.04 -7.47 -20.18
C PRO A 136 -2.54 -7.36 -20.43
N ALA A 137 -2.12 -7.15 -21.69
CA ALA A 137 -0.72 -7.07 -22.09
C ALA A 137 0.00 -5.75 -21.78
N ASN A 138 -0.68 -4.75 -21.24
CA ASN A 138 -0.11 -3.41 -21.00
C ASN A 138 0.01 -3.01 -19.53
N ASP A 139 -0.20 -3.93 -18.59
CA ASP A 139 0.07 -3.67 -17.19
C ASP A 139 1.59 -3.76 -16.94
N PRO A 140 2.24 -2.66 -16.50
CA PRO A 140 3.69 -2.66 -16.22
C PRO A 140 4.07 -3.69 -15.13
N LEU A 141 3.13 -4.06 -14.26
CA LEU A 141 3.34 -5.11 -13.25
C LEU A 141 3.33 -6.51 -13.88
N GLU A 142 2.39 -6.77 -14.79
CA GLU A 142 2.34 -8.02 -15.58
C GLU A 142 3.60 -8.20 -16.43
N GLN A 143 4.08 -7.14 -17.06
CA GLN A 143 5.34 -7.16 -17.81
C GLN A 143 6.56 -7.42 -16.92
N ALA A 144 6.59 -6.87 -15.70
CA ALA A 144 7.65 -7.12 -14.74
C ALA A 144 7.64 -8.59 -14.26
N TRP A 145 6.45 -9.15 -14.01
CA TRP A 145 6.29 -10.56 -13.65
C TRP A 145 6.69 -11.50 -14.80
N ALA A 146 6.28 -11.22 -16.02
CA ALA A 146 6.66 -12.01 -17.19
C ALA A 146 8.18 -12.05 -17.40
N ARG A 147 8.88 -10.92 -17.17
CA ARG A 147 10.35 -10.87 -17.20
C ARG A 147 10.99 -11.71 -16.10
N PHE A 148 10.46 -11.60 -14.89
CA PHE A 148 10.94 -12.37 -13.73
C PHE A 148 10.79 -13.88 -13.96
N GLU A 149 9.64 -14.33 -14.46
CA GLU A 149 9.40 -15.75 -14.78
C GLU A 149 10.35 -16.25 -15.86
N LEU A 150 10.57 -15.44 -16.91
CA LEU A 150 11.53 -15.76 -18.00
C LEU A 150 12.97 -15.90 -17.47
N GLU A 151 13.40 -15.01 -16.57
CA GLU A 151 14.71 -15.08 -15.92
C GLU A 151 14.86 -16.33 -15.06
N GLN A 152 13.82 -16.73 -14.32
CA GLN A 152 13.80 -17.96 -13.53
C GLN A 152 13.89 -19.22 -14.40
N GLU A 153 13.18 -19.26 -15.52
CA GLU A 153 13.27 -20.38 -16.48
C GLU A 153 14.67 -20.46 -17.11
N LEU A 154 15.27 -19.34 -17.51
CA LEU A 154 16.61 -19.30 -18.06
C LEU A 154 17.66 -19.77 -17.04
N GLU A 155 17.52 -19.39 -15.77
CA GLU A 155 18.40 -19.85 -14.70
C GLU A 155 18.24 -21.36 -14.44
N ALA A 156 17.03 -21.88 -14.47
CA ALA A 156 16.76 -23.30 -14.32
C ALA A 156 17.40 -24.11 -15.47
N LEU A 157 17.27 -23.64 -16.71
CA LEU A 157 17.91 -24.26 -17.89
C LEU A 157 19.44 -24.21 -17.79
N ARG A 158 20.02 -23.11 -17.34
CA ARG A 158 21.48 -23.01 -17.12
C ARG A 158 21.99 -23.97 -16.05
N ARG A 159 21.20 -24.20 -14.98
CA ARG A 159 21.53 -25.19 -13.94
C ARG A 159 21.49 -26.61 -14.50
N GLN A 160 20.50 -26.94 -15.34
CA GLN A 160 20.40 -28.25 -16.00
C GLN A 160 21.57 -28.51 -16.95
N GLN A 161 22.05 -27.49 -17.68
CA GLN A 161 23.21 -27.63 -18.59
C GLN A 161 24.55 -27.79 -17.85
N ARG A 162 24.67 -27.26 -16.61
CA ARG A 162 25.88 -27.42 -15.78
C ARG A 162 25.96 -28.78 -15.07
N SER A 163 24.84 -29.52 -14.99
CA SER A 163 24.76 -30.83 -14.35
C SER A 163 24.91 -32.01 -15.32
N ARG A 164 25.17 -31.74 -16.59
CA ARG A 164 25.57 -32.73 -17.62
C ARG A 164 27.03 -32.59 -17.96
#